data_18101161db1be971ff6116ba10e441d7
#
_entry.id   18101161db1be971ff6116ba10e441d7
#
_cell.length_a   1.000
_cell.length_b   1.000
_cell.length_c   1.000
_cell.angle_alpha   90.00
_cell.angle_beta   90.00
_cell.angle_gamma   90.00
#
_symmetry.space_group_name_H-M   'P 1'
#
loop_
_entity.id
_entity.type
_entity.pdbx_description
1 polymer ?
#
loop_
_entity_poly.entity_id
_entity_poly.type
_entity_poly.pdbx_seq_one_letter_code
_entity_poly.pdbx_strand_id
1 'polypeptide(L)'
;TPRSGFITALEHFWNGWGAGKENLMLIVCGSATSWISDKLLNNKGGLFDRTTDEIKLRPFTLGECERFYQANHIVMSKFDQVQCYMATGGIPYYISMLQKGKSLAQNIDRLFFEPNAKLKLEFDRLYSSLFTNAEDCKKIVRLLAKKQQGYTRKEIQVLTNLADGGGLST
;
A
#
# COMPACT_ATOMS: atom_id res chain seq x y z
N THR A 1 -13.86 12.41 -1.08
CA THR A 1 -13.82 13.17 0.20
C THR A 1 -15.03 12.79 1.06
N PRO A 2 -14.96 12.86 2.41
CA PRO A 2 -16.11 12.55 3.28
C PRO A 2 -17.36 13.38 2.98
N ARG A 3 -17.21 14.53 2.33
CA ARG A 3 -18.31 15.46 1.97
C ARG A 3 -18.82 15.30 0.52
N SER A 4 -18.32 14.32 -0.24
CA SER A 4 -18.67 14.22 -1.68
C SER A 4 -20.08 13.69 -1.95
N GLY A 5 -20.79 13.13 -0.94
CA GLY A 5 -22.07 12.45 -1.16
C GLY A 5 -21.96 11.17 -2.01
N PHE A 6 -20.74 10.71 -2.33
CA PHE A 6 -20.51 9.59 -3.24
C PHE A 6 -21.19 8.30 -2.76
N ILE A 7 -21.08 7.97 -1.47
CA ILE A 7 -21.71 6.74 -0.93
C ILE A 7 -23.23 6.80 -1.09
N THR A 8 -23.84 7.93 -0.74
CA THR A 8 -25.30 8.11 -0.90
C THR A 8 -25.71 8.01 -2.37
N ALA A 9 -24.95 8.59 -3.29
CA ALA A 9 -25.21 8.47 -4.71
C ALA A 9 -25.08 7.01 -5.19
N LEU A 10 -24.08 6.28 -4.71
CA LEU A 10 -23.88 4.87 -5.03
C LEU A 10 -25.03 4.00 -4.48
N GLU A 11 -25.49 4.27 -3.27
CA GLU A 11 -26.67 3.63 -2.67
C GLU A 11 -27.93 3.83 -3.52
N HIS A 12 -28.19 5.06 -3.91
CA HIS A 12 -29.33 5.38 -4.77
C HIS A 12 -29.24 4.70 -6.14
N PHE A 13 -28.05 4.73 -6.76
CA PHE A 13 -27.82 4.05 -8.04
C PHE A 13 -28.10 2.55 -7.92
N TRP A 14 -27.48 1.91 -6.94
CA TRP A 14 -27.57 0.46 -6.79
C TRP A 14 -28.99 0.01 -6.41
N ASN A 15 -29.57 0.58 -5.37
CA ASN A 15 -30.88 0.17 -4.87
C ASN A 15 -32.02 0.63 -5.80
N GLY A 16 -31.88 1.75 -6.48
CA GLY A 16 -32.91 2.27 -7.36
C GLY A 16 -32.92 1.65 -8.77
N TRP A 17 -31.75 1.21 -9.24
CA TRP A 17 -31.64 0.74 -10.62
C TRP A 17 -30.69 -0.46 -10.79
N GLY A 18 -29.50 -0.42 -10.24
CA GLY A 18 -28.43 -1.39 -10.53
C GLY A 18 -28.77 -2.82 -10.10
N ALA A 19 -29.31 -2.99 -8.88
CA ALA A 19 -29.65 -4.29 -8.33
C ALA A 19 -30.70 -5.08 -9.13
N GLY A 20 -31.53 -4.38 -9.91
CA GLY A 20 -32.51 -5.02 -10.80
C GLY A 20 -31.98 -5.41 -12.18
N LYS A 21 -30.67 -5.29 -12.43
CA LYS A 21 -30.07 -5.59 -13.75
C LYS A 21 -29.28 -6.91 -13.68
N GLU A 22 -29.77 -7.93 -14.35
CA GLU A 22 -29.14 -9.26 -14.39
C GLU A 22 -27.79 -9.28 -15.13
N ASN A 23 -27.53 -8.31 -16.00
CA ASN A 23 -26.31 -8.18 -16.79
C ASN A 23 -25.35 -7.11 -16.26
N LEU A 24 -25.51 -6.65 -15.01
CA LEU A 24 -24.66 -5.65 -14.38
C LEU A 24 -23.87 -6.25 -13.23
N MET A 25 -22.55 -6.14 -13.30
CA MET A 25 -21.64 -6.39 -12.18
C MET A 25 -21.02 -5.07 -11.72
N LEU A 26 -21.20 -4.72 -10.46
CA LEU A 26 -20.54 -3.56 -9.84
C LEU A 26 -19.33 -4.01 -9.04
N ILE A 27 -18.14 -3.53 -9.44
CA ILE A 27 -16.90 -3.79 -8.73
C ILE A 27 -16.44 -2.48 -8.10
N VAL A 28 -16.26 -2.48 -6.77
CA VAL A 28 -15.72 -1.35 -6.01
C VAL A 28 -14.37 -1.75 -5.46
N CYS A 29 -13.34 -0.96 -5.77
CA CYS A 29 -11.98 -1.21 -5.26
C CYS A 29 -11.40 0.04 -4.60
N GLY A 30 -10.46 -0.16 -3.70
CA GLY A 30 -9.73 0.92 -3.03
C GLY A 30 -8.57 0.40 -2.20
N SER A 31 -7.60 1.26 -1.96
CA SER A 31 -6.41 0.96 -1.15
C SER A 31 -6.63 1.15 0.35
N ALA A 32 -7.60 1.98 0.76
CA ALA A 32 -7.90 2.26 2.15
C ALA A 32 -8.85 1.19 2.72
N THR A 33 -8.29 0.08 3.17
CA THR A 33 -9.05 -1.07 3.69
C THR A 33 -10.02 -0.66 4.81
N SER A 34 -9.60 0.19 5.75
CA SER A 34 -10.45 0.69 6.83
C SER A 34 -11.64 1.48 6.29
N TRP A 35 -11.42 2.37 5.32
CA TRP A 35 -12.50 3.17 4.73
C TRP A 35 -13.53 2.30 4.00
N ILE A 36 -13.09 1.32 3.21
CA ILE A 36 -13.98 0.37 2.52
C ILE A 36 -14.74 -0.45 3.55
N SER A 37 -14.03 -1.01 4.53
CA SER A 37 -14.64 -1.78 5.60
C SER A 37 -15.69 -0.98 6.35
N ASP A 38 -15.38 0.24 6.79
CA ASP A 38 -16.25 1.07 7.61
C ASP A 38 -17.42 1.69 6.82
N LYS A 39 -17.18 2.06 5.56
CA LYS A 39 -18.17 2.83 4.77
C LYS A 39 -18.98 1.99 3.79
N LEU A 40 -18.48 0.85 3.37
CA LEU A 40 -19.18 -0.05 2.45
C LEU A 40 -19.63 -1.34 3.15
N LEU A 41 -18.72 -2.07 3.79
CA LEU A 41 -19.02 -3.40 4.32
C LEU A 41 -19.77 -3.34 5.67
N ASN A 42 -19.30 -2.51 6.60
CA ASN A 42 -19.86 -2.41 7.96
C ASN A 42 -20.87 -1.26 8.14
N ASN A 43 -21.09 -0.45 7.10
CA ASN A 43 -22.03 0.65 7.18
C ASN A 43 -23.47 0.11 7.16
N LYS A 44 -24.24 0.36 8.20
CA LYS A 44 -25.66 -0.01 8.31
C LYS A 44 -26.60 0.81 7.38
N GLY A 45 -26.03 1.45 6.34
CA GLY A 45 -26.77 2.20 5.31
C GLY A 45 -27.33 1.32 4.19
N GLY A 46 -27.70 1.93 3.08
CA GLY A 46 -28.37 1.28 1.96
C GLY A 46 -27.52 0.26 1.18
N LEU A 47 -26.21 0.18 1.42
CA LEU A 47 -25.30 -0.84 0.84
C LEU A 47 -25.02 -1.99 1.81
N PHE A 48 -25.61 -1.98 3.01
CA PHE A 48 -25.43 -3.07 3.97
C PHE A 48 -25.96 -4.39 3.39
N ASP A 49 -25.16 -5.45 3.53
CA ASP A 49 -25.49 -6.81 3.03
C ASP A 49 -25.78 -6.88 1.51
N ARG A 50 -25.22 -5.94 0.73
CA ARG A 50 -25.32 -5.91 -0.74
C ARG A 50 -24.06 -6.45 -1.43
N THR A 51 -23.00 -6.70 -0.68
CA THR A 51 -21.77 -7.27 -1.19
C THR A 51 -21.94 -8.77 -1.36
N THR A 52 -21.77 -9.24 -2.58
CA THR A 52 -21.87 -10.68 -2.91
C THR A 52 -20.54 -11.40 -2.76
N ASP A 53 -19.43 -10.68 -2.90
CA ASP A 53 -18.08 -11.24 -2.75
C ASP A 53 -17.07 -10.16 -2.35
N GLU A 54 -16.01 -10.56 -1.62
CA GLU A 54 -14.92 -9.70 -1.20
C GLU A 54 -13.58 -10.31 -1.61
N ILE A 55 -12.83 -9.59 -2.46
CA ILE A 55 -11.51 -10.00 -2.90
C ILE A 55 -10.45 -9.15 -2.23
N LYS A 56 -9.70 -9.73 -1.29
CA LYS A 56 -8.57 -9.07 -0.63
C LYS A 56 -7.28 -9.36 -1.39
N LEU A 57 -6.88 -8.43 -2.24
CA LEU A 57 -5.61 -8.54 -2.96
C LEU A 57 -4.45 -8.33 -1.98
N ARG A 58 -3.57 -9.33 -1.91
CA ARG A 58 -2.34 -9.26 -1.12
C ARG A 58 -1.15 -9.02 -2.04
N PRO A 59 -0.05 -8.45 -1.53
CA PRO A 59 1.23 -8.46 -2.25
C PRO A 59 1.59 -9.90 -2.67
N PHE A 60 2.36 -10.03 -3.73
CA PHE A 60 2.90 -11.31 -4.14
C PHE A 60 3.78 -11.89 -3.03
N THR A 61 3.68 -13.18 -2.83
CA THR A 61 4.64 -13.98 -2.06
C THR A 61 5.98 -14.01 -2.81
N LEU A 62 7.06 -14.38 -2.13
CA LEU A 62 8.38 -14.52 -2.79
C LEU A 62 8.33 -15.51 -3.97
N GLY A 63 7.58 -16.61 -3.84
CA GLY A 63 7.41 -17.58 -4.92
C GLY A 63 6.61 -17.03 -6.11
N GLU A 64 5.64 -16.14 -5.87
CA GLU A 64 4.90 -15.47 -6.94
C GLU A 64 5.77 -14.41 -7.62
N CYS A 65 6.60 -13.69 -6.86
CA CYS A 65 7.60 -12.79 -7.43
C CYS A 65 8.57 -13.55 -8.34
N GLU A 66 9.05 -14.72 -7.92
CA GLU A 66 9.92 -15.55 -8.75
C GLU A 66 9.26 -15.94 -10.08
N ARG A 67 8.00 -16.41 -10.04
CA ARG A 67 7.23 -16.71 -11.27
C ARG A 67 7.06 -15.47 -12.15
N PHE A 68 6.82 -14.31 -11.53
CA PHE A 68 6.73 -13.04 -12.25
C PHE A 68 8.05 -12.69 -12.96
N TYR A 69 9.20 -12.83 -12.27
CA TYR A 69 10.51 -12.57 -12.86
C TYR A 69 10.78 -13.49 -14.03
N GLN A 70 10.50 -14.79 -13.89
CA GLN A 70 10.65 -15.77 -14.97
C GLN A 70 9.78 -15.41 -16.18
N ALA A 71 8.52 -15.12 -15.98
CA ALA A 71 7.59 -14.75 -17.05
C ALA A 71 8.00 -13.46 -17.79
N ASN A 72 8.70 -12.54 -17.12
CA ASN A 72 9.18 -11.28 -17.70
C ASN A 72 10.66 -11.35 -18.13
N HIS A 73 11.28 -12.52 -18.11
CA HIS A 73 12.69 -12.72 -18.46
C HIS A 73 13.66 -11.86 -17.64
N ILE A 74 13.34 -11.63 -16.37
CA ILE A 74 14.19 -10.93 -15.41
C ILE A 74 15.03 -11.99 -14.69
N VAL A 75 16.34 -11.99 -14.95
CA VAL A 75 17.28 -12.96 -14.37
C VAL A 75 17.92 -12.33 -13.13
N MET A 76 17.71 -12.95 -11.98
CA MET A 76 18.30 -12.55 -10.70
C MET A 76 18.67 -13.79 -9.87
N SER A 77 19.73 -13.69 -9.07
CA SER A 77 20.07 -14.71 -8.09
C SER A 77 18.95 -14.81 -7.03
N LYS A 78 18.88 -15.94 -6.30
CA LYS A 78 17.91 -16.08 -5.20
C LYS A 78 18.11 -15.01 -4.12
N PHE A 79 19.36 -14.64 -3.87
CA PHE A 79 19.67 -13.57 -2.93
C PHE A 79 19.15 -12.22 -3.42
N ASP A 80 19.37 -11.87 -4.69
CA ASP A 80 18.82 -10.63 -5.27
C ASP A 80 17.29 -10.63 -5.27
N GLN A 81 16.63 -11.77 -5.48
CA GLN A 81 15.17 -11.86 -5.40
C GLN A 81 14.66 -11.53 -4.00
N VAL A 82 15.33 -12.01 -2.94
CA VAL A 82 15.00 -11.67 -1.55
C VAL A 82 15.23 -10.18 -1.28
N GLN A 83 16.37 -9.64 -1.70
CA GLN A 83 16.63 -8.20 -1.55
C GLN A 83 15.62 -7.34 -2.32
N CYS A 84 15.26 -7.73 -3.55
CA CYS A 84 14.22 -7.06 -4.33
C CYS A 84 12.87 -7.10 -3.60
N TYR A 85 12.52 -8.26 -3.02
CA TYR A 85 11.31 -8.41 -2.22
C TYR A 85 11.30 -7.50 -1.00
N MET A 86 12.42 -7.39 -0.28
CA MET A 86 12.55 -6.47 0.85
C MET A 86 12.38 -5.00 0.44
N ALA A 87 12.86 -4.63 -0.75
CA ALA A 87 12.75 -3.26 -1.25
C ALA A 87 11.36 -2.92 -1.82
N THR A 88 10.66 -3.90 -2.40
CA THR A 88 9.41 -3.69 -3.15
C THR A 88 8.16 -4.22 -2.44
N GLY A 89 8.33 -4.98 -1.35
CA GLY A 89 7.24 -5.60 -0.59
C GLY A 89 6.40 -6.60 -1.39
N GLY A 90 6.90 -7.10 -2.52
CA GLY A 90 6.13 -7.97 -3.42
C GLY A 90 4.98 -7.26 -4.14
N ILE A 91 4.96 -5.93 -4.15
CA ILE A 91 3.92 -5.16 -4.83
C ILE A 91 4.08 -5.30 -6.36
N PRO A 92 3.10 -5.86 -7.08
CA PRO A 92 3.20 -6.09 -8.53
C PRO A 92 3.56 -4.86 -9.33
N TYR A 93 3.01 -3.71 -8.95
CA TYR A 93 3.30 -2.43 -9.58
C TYR A 93 4.79 -2.07 -9.55
N TYR A 94 5.46 -2.24 -8.41
CA TYR A 94 6.89 -1.91 -8.28
C TYR A 94 7.77 -2.90 -9.04
N ILE A 95 7.49 -4.19 -8.93
CA ILE A 95 8.29 -5.21 -9.62
C ILE A 95 8.08 -5.18 -11.14
N SER A 96 6.95 -4.69 -11.64
CA SER A 96 6.71 -4.51 -13.08
C SER A 96 7.59 -3.42 -13.71
N MET A 97 8.18 -2.55 -12.90
CA MET A 97 9.10 -1.51 -13.37
C MET A 97 10.55 -2.00 -13.53
N LEU A 98 10.87 -3.21 -13.07
CA LEU A 98 12.20 -3.78 -13.24
C LEU A 98 12.52 -3.99 -14.72
N GLN A 99 13.74 -3.68 -15.10
CA GLN A 99 14.22 -3.85 -16.46
C GLN A 99 15.06 -5.12 -16.58
N LYS A 100 14.76 -5.95 -17.57
CA LYS A 100 15.57 -7.09 -17.95
C LYS A 100 16.97 -6.65 -18.39
N GLY A 101 17.98 -7.47 -18.15
CA GLY A 101 19.37 -7.17 -18.51
C GLY A 101 20.07 -6.16 -17.59
N LYS A 102 19.39 -5.67 -16.56
CA LYS A 102 19.96 -4.83 -15.50
C LYS A 102 20.16 -5.64 -14.23
N SER A 103 21.22 -5.34 -13.48
CA SER A 103 21.39 -5.90 -12.13
C SER A 103 20.30 -5.34 -11.17
N LEU A 104 20.13 -6.00 -10.03
CA LEU A 104 19.23 -5.48 -9.00
C LEU A 104 19.63 -4.07 -8.55
N ALA A 105 20.93 -3.85 -8.30
CA ALA A 105 21.43 -2.54 -7.89
C ALA A 105 21.11 -1.43 -8.92
N GLN A 106 21.32 -1.70 -10.21
CA GLN A 106 20.97 -0.77 -11.27
C GLN A 106 19.46 -0.49 -11.36
N ASN A 107 18.62 -1.50 -11.12
CA ASN A 107 17.17 -1.32 -11.09
C ASN A 107 16.74 -0.48 -9.89
N ILE A 108 17.28 -0.75 -8.71
CA ILE A 108 16.97 0.00 -7.47
C ILE A 108 17.43 1.45 -7.62
N ASP A 109 18.65 1.70 -8.10
CA ASP A 109 19.15 3.06 -8.31
C ASP A 109 18.24 3.86 -9.24
N ARG A 110 17.88 3.30 -10.40
CA ARG A 110 16.98 3.91 -11.37
C ARG A 110 15.58 4.17 -10.81
N LEU A 111 15.06 3.28 -9.98
CA LEU A 111 13.69 3.41 -9.46
C LEU A 111 13.57 4.38 -8.28
N PHE A 112 14.59 4.47 -7.42
CA PHE A 112 14.50 5.19 -6.17
C PHE A 112 15.45 6.37 -6.02
N PHE A 113 16.64 6.34 -6.64
CA PHE A 113 17.73 7.27 -6.31
C PHE A 113 18.11 8.23 -7.44
N GLU A 114 17.94 7.87 -8.70
CA GLU A 114 18.20 8.79 -9.81
C GLU A 114 17.38 10.10 -9.69
N PRO A 115 17.84 11.21 -10.30
CA PRO A 115 17.14 12.50 -10.20
C PRO A 115 15.65 12.43 -10.58
N ASN A 116 15.32 11.66 -11.61
CA ASN A 116 13.96 11.46 -12.14
C ASN A 116 13.38 10.09 -11.79
N ALA A 117 13.83 9.47 -10.70
CA ALA A 117 13.37 8.15 -10.27
C ALA A 117 11.85 8.14 -10.01
N LYS A 118 11.16 7.16 -10.63
CA LYS A 118 9.68 7.06 -10.55
C LYS A 118 9.15 6.90 -9.13
N LEU A 119 9.90 6.22 -8.27
CA LEU A 119 9.52 5.92 -6.88
C LEU A 119 10.20 6.82 -5.86
N LYS A 120 10.89 7.87 -6.30
CA LYS A 120 11.61 8.81 -5.41
C LYS A 120 10.72 9.41 -4.31
N LEU A 121 9.48 9.73 -4.63
CA LEU A 121 8.50 10.29 -3.70
C LEU A 121 7.53 9.26 -3.12
N GLU A 122 7.74 7.98 -3.44
CA GLU A 122 6.79 6.93 -3.06
C GLU A 122 6.70 6.74 -1.55
N PHE A 123 7.82 6.85 -0.85
CA PHE A 123 7.85 6.84 0.61
C PHE A 123 6.91 7.89 1.21
N ASP A 124 7.01 9.13 0.75
CA ASP A 124 6.18 10.22 1.26
C ASP A 124 4.70 10.04 0.91
N ARG A 125 4.41 9.58 -0.29
CA ARG A 125 3.03 9.30 -0.78
C ARG A 125 2.38 8.17 0.00
N LEU A 126 3.09 7.05 0.20
CA LEU A 126 2.60 5.91 0.96
C LEU A 126 2.25 6.30 2.39
N TYR A 127 3.18 6.95 3.09
CA TYR A 127 2.92 7.36 4.47
C TYR A 127 1.75 8.32 4.57
N SER A 128 1.67 9.29 3.67
CA SER A 128 0.55 10.25 3.64
C SER A 128 -0.79 9.60 3.32
N SER A 129 -0.82 8.48 2.59
CA SER A 129 -2.05 7.76 2.26
C SER A 129 -2.49 6.77 3.35
N LEU A 130 -1.55 6.21 4.11
CA LEU A 130 -1.81 5.14 5.08
C LEU A 130 -2.02 5.66 6.50
N PHE A 131 -1.38 6.77 6.87
CA PHE A 131 -1.37 7.26 8.25
C PHE A 131 -1.91 8.68 8.36
N THR A 132 -2.77 8.89 9.35
CA THR A 132 -3.28 10.24 9.69
C THR A 132 -2.14 11.14 10.17
N ASN A 133 -1.18 10.57 10.94
CA ASN A 133 0.00 11.25 11.46
C ASN A 133 1.26 10.87 10.66
N ALA A 134 1.18 10.99 9.34
CA ALA A 134 2.24 10.55 8.42
C ALA A 134 3.63 11.14 8.74
N GLU A 135 3.71 12.41 9.13
CA GLU A 135 4.98 13.08 9.44
C GLU A 135 5.68 12.47 10.66
N ASP A 136 4.94 12.14 11.70
CA ASP A 136 5.50 11.52 12.90
C ASP A 136 5.96 10.08 12.62
N CYS A 137 5.18 9.32 11.86
CA CYS A 137 5.58 8.00 11.38
C CYS A 137 6.89 8.07 10.56
N LYS A 138 6.99 9.04 9.65
CA LYS A 138 8.20 9.24 8.83
C LYS A 138 9.42 9.62 9.67
N LYS A 139 9.27 10.46 10.71
CA LYS A 139 10.35 10.79 11.65
C LYS A 139 10.88 9.54 12.35
N ILE A 140 9.96 8.69 12.85
CA ILE A 140 10.33 7.44 13.52
C ILE A 140 11.09 6.51 12.58
N VAL A 141 10.58 6.28 11.38
CA VAL A 141 11.23 5.37 10.41
C VAL A 141 12.60 5.89 9.97
N ARG A 142 12.72 7.20 9.70
CA ARG A 142 14.03 7.81 9.39
C ARG A 142 15.01 7.72 10.56
N LEU A 143 14.54 7.80 11.80
CA LEU A 143 15.36 7.59 12.97
C LEU A 143 15.82 6.13 13.06
N LEU A 144 14.91 5.17 12.94
CA LEU A 144 15.21 3.73 12.99
C LEU A 144 16.23 3.31 11.93
N ALA A 145 16.20 3.92 10.76
CA ALA A 145 17.17 3.67 9.69
C ALA A 145 18.61 4.05 10.03
N LYS A 146 18.86 4.85 11.08
CA LYS A 146 20.20 5.31 11.44
C LYS A 146 21.00 4.33 12.31
N LYS A 147 20.35 3.36 12.95
CA LYS A 147 20.98 2.46 13.92
C LYS A 147 20.42 1.05 13.81
N GLN A 148 21.25 0.10 13.40
CA GLN A 148 20.83 -1.31 13.18
C GLN A 148 20.30 -1.99 14.46
N GLN A 149 20.87 -1.67 15.64
CA GLN A 149 20.38 -2.21 16.91
C GLN A 149 19.01 -1.64 17.34
N GLY A 150 18.48 -0.66 16.59
CA GLY A 150 17.24 0.01 16.92
C GLY A 150 17.39 1.02 18.08
N TYR A 151 16.26 1.47 18.57
CA TYR A 151 16.13 2.45 19.66
C TYR A 151 15.09 1.98 20.66
N THR A 152 15.28 2.29 21.93
CA THR A 152 14.24 2.12 22.94
C THR A 152 13.13 3.16 22.74
N ARG A 153 11.93 2.88 23.28
CA ARG A 153 10.80 3.82 23.21
C ARG A 153 11.17 5.20 23.76
N LYS A 154 11.90 5.26 24.86
CA LYS A 154 12.36 6.53 25.48
C LYS A 154 13.31 7.30 24.56
N GLU A 155 14.26 6.61 23.92
CA GLU A 155 15.17 7.24 22.95
C GLU A 155 14.38 7.80 21.75
N ILE A 156 13.41 7.05 21.22
CA ILE A 156 12.54 7.54 20.12
C ILE A 156 11.82 8.81 20.53
N GLN A 157 11.20 8.84 21.71
CA GLN A 157 10.52 10.02 22.24
C GLN A 157 11.42 11.25 22.29
N VAL A 158 12.59 11.09 22.89
CA VAL A 158 13.56 12.18 23.05
C VAL A 158 14.07 12.67 21.68
N LEU A 159 14.45 11.74 20.81
CA LEU A 159 15.08 12.07 19.52
C LEU A 159 14.08 12.58 18.46
N THR A 160 12.81 12.22 18.56
CA THR A 160 11.77 12.69 17.65
C THR A 160 10.93 13.84 18.22
N ASN A 161 11.08 14.13 19.52
CA ASN A 161 10.24 15.09 20.25
C ASN A 161 8.74 14.76 20.19
N LEU A 162 8.41 13.47 20.17
CA LEU A 162 7.02 13.00 20.16
C LEU A 162 6.55 12.72 21.60
N ALA A 163 5.33 13.14 21.91
CA ALA A 163 4.71 12.85 23.20
C ALA A 163 4.44 11.35 23.39
N ASP A 164 4.51 10.90 24.63
CA ASP A 164 4.14 9.53 25.01
C ASP A 164 2.61 9.41 24.97
N GLY A 165 2.10 8.84 23.91
CA GLY A 165 0.65 8.73 23.67
C GLY A 165 0.32 7.80 22.52
N GLY A 166 -0.94 7.77 22.13
CA GLY A 166 -1.47 6.92 21.06
C GLY A 166 -0.70 6.96 19.73
N GLY A 167 -0.02 8.08 19.43
CA GLY A 167 0.80 8.21 18.22
C GLY A 167 2.05 7.32 18.16
N LEU A 168 2.53 6.82 19.32
CA LEU A 168 3.64 5.86 19.41
C LEU A 168 3.17 4.41 19.64
N SER A 169 1.87 4.21 19.82
CA SER A 169 1.26 2.91 20.15
C SER A 169 0.39 2.37 19.01
N THR A 170 0.24 3.12 17.95
CA THR A 170 -0.37 2.69 16.69
C THR A 170 0.75 2.22 15.77
#